data_e247fcceeb264355db60ee476d4b4f96
#
_entry.id   e247fcceeb264355db60ee476d4b4f96
#
_cell.length_a   1.000
_cell.length_b   1.000
_cell.length_c   1.000
_cell.angle_alpha   90.00
_cell.angle_beta   90.00
_cell.angle_gamma   90.00
#
_symmetry.space_group_name_H-M   'P 1'
#
loop_
_entity.id
_entity.type
_entity.pdbx_description
1 polymer ?
#
loop_
_entity_poly.entity_id
_entity_poly.type
_entity_poly.pdbx_seq_one_letter_code
_entity_poly.pdbx_strand_id
1 'polypeptide(L)'
;FFESRRTAGAIELLLFALNADDGRGIRRRLEAATALHDVAAQPHAQIAERIRAQAIEVLFDLRGWGGGGVPEVLAMRPAPVQVNWLAYPGTSGAPWIDYVLADRFVVPQSMASDFSESVAWLPRCFQPTDTARVVPPAPSRTACGLPERGDDGRGIVFCCFNNSYKLNPRSMTRALAVLREV
;
A
#
# COMPACT_ATOMS: atom_id res chain seq x y z
N PHE A 1 10.63 -5.56 -5.11
CA PHE A 1 10.95 -5.90 -3.71
C PHE A 1 11.21 -7.39 -3.54
N PHE A 2 10.30 -8.25 -3.95
CA PHE A 2 10.44 -9.70 -3.84
C PHE A 2 11.57 -10.25 -4.71
N GLU A 3 11.73 -9.78 -5.93
CA GLU A 3 12.78 -10.19 -6.86
C GLU A 3 14.18 -9.77 -6.39
N SER A 4 14.33 -8.61 -5.73
CA SER A 4 15.62 -8.12 -5.23
C SER A 4 16.15 -8.87 -3.98
N ARG A 5 15.27 -9.57 -3.26
CA ARG A 5 15.64 -10.29 -2.02
C ARG A 5 16.13 -11.72 -2.22
N ARG A 6 15.84 -12.33 -3.37
CA ARG A 6 16.36 -13.67 -3.69
C ARG A 6 17.89 -13.78 -3.63
N THR A 7 18.59 -12.65 -3.72
CA THR A 7 20.07 -12.58 -3.65
C THR A 7 20.62 -12.36 -2.24
N ALA A 8 19.81 -12.01 -1.24
CA ALA A 8 20.34 -11.60 0.08
C ALA A 8 20.34 -12.70 1.15
N GLY A 9 19.72 -13.86 0.93
CA GLY A 9 19.84 -15.08 1.78
C GLY A 9 19.42 -14.98 3.26
N ALA A 10 18.99 -13.81 3.72
CA ALA A 10 18.80 -13.56 5.16
C ALA A 10 17.32 -13.47 5.60
N ILE A 11 16.36 -13.40 4.66
CA ILE A 11 14.93 -13.27 4.99
C ILE A 11 14.13 -14.24 4.12
N GLU A 12 13.42 -15.12 4.76
CA GLU A 12 12.37 -15.91 4.12
C GLU A 12 11.07 -15.10 4.09
N LEU A 13 10.40 -15.10 2.94
CA LEU A 13 9.16 -14.37 2.76
C LEU A 13 8.03 -15.33 2.41
N LEU A 14 6.96 -15.29 3.19
CA LEU A 14 5.75 -16.04 2.96
C LEU A 14 4.58 -15.10 2.69
N LEU A 15 3.70 -15.46 1.77
CA LEU A 15 2.50 -14.70 1.46
C LEU A 15 1.25 -15.49 1.85
N PHE A 16 0.31 -14.81 2.49
CA PHE A 16 -1.03 -15.33 2.78
C PHE A 16 -2.04 -14.56 1.95
N ALA A 17 -2.60 -15.21 0.92
CA ALA A 17 -3.53 -14.58 0.01
C ALA A 17 -4.95 -14.67 0.56
N LEU A 18 -5.51 -13.53 0.90
CA LEU A 18 -6.89 -13.37 1.39
C LEU A 18 -7.92 -13.28 0.26
N ASN A 19 -7.47 -13.05 -0.97
CA ASN A 19 -8.33 -12.97 -2.14
C ASN A 19 -8.25 -14.26 -2.94
N ALA A 20 -9.37 -14.71 -3.47
CA ALA A 20 -9.40 -15.81 -4.42
C ALA A 20 -8.49 -15.50 -5.62
N ASP A 21 -7.95 -16.57 -6.24
CA ASP A 21 -7.17 -16.43 -7.47
C ASP A 21 -8.05 -15.85 -8.57
N ASP A 22 -7.63 -14.73 -9.14
CA ASP A 22 -8.30 -14.06 -10.26
C ASP A 22 -7.73 -14.46 -11.64
N GLY A 23 -6.81 -15.42 -11.67
CA GLY A 23 -6.13 -15.91 -12.86
C GLY A 23 -5.13 -14.92 -13.47
N ARG A 24 -4.86 -13.78 -12.84
CA ARG A 24 -3.98 -12.75 -13.40
C ARG A 24 -2.49 -13.07 -13.25
N GLY A 25 -1.69 -12.50 -14.13
CA GLY A 25 -0.24 -12.74 -14.18
C GLY A 25 0.51 -12.34 -12.91
N ILE A 26 -0.01 -11.38 -12.13
CA ILE A 26 0.61 -10.96 -10.86
C ILE A 26 0.61 -12.11 -9.85
N ARG A 27 -0.51 -12.83 -9.71
CA ARG A 27 -0.60 -13.98 -8.81
C ARG A 27 0.47 -15.02 -9.14
N ARG A 28 0.58 -15.40 -10.41
CA ARG A 28 1.60 -16.37 -10.88
C ARG A 28 3.03 -15.90 -10.63
N ARG A 29 3.30 -14.59 -10.77
CA ARG A 29 4.62 -14.04 -10.46
C ARG A 29 4.94 -14.14 -8.97
N LEU A 30 3.98 -13.90 -8.10
CA LEU A 30 4.15 -14.04 -6.66
C LEU A 30 4.40 -15.50 -6.26
N GLU A 31 3.63 -16.44 -6.81
CA GLU A 31 3.80 -17.88 -6.60
C GLU A 31 5.17 -18.39 -7.08
N ALA A 32 5.69 -17.84 -8.18
CA ALA A 32 7.03 -18.17 -8.67
C ALA A 32 8.16 -17.55 -7.81
N ALA A 33 7.88 -16.45 -7.11
CA ALA A 33 8.89 -15.70 -6.36
C ALA A 33 9.00 -16.13 -4.89
N THR A 34 7.91 -16.66 -4.29
CA THR A 34 7.88 -16.99 -2.86
C THR A 34 6.79 -18.02 -2.54
N ALA A 35 6.83 -18.60 -1.34
CA ALA A 35 5.77 -19.46 -0.86
C ALA A 35 4.48 -18.64 -0.67
N LEU A 36 3.42 -19.01 -1.40
CA LEU A 36 2.13 -18.40 -1.31
C LEU A 36 1.11 -19.39 -0.77
N HIS A 37 0.49 -19.05 0.34
CA HIS A 37 -0.59 -19.79 0.97
C HIS A 37 -1.92 -19.14 0.62
N ASP A 38 -2.76 -19.84 -0.15
CA ASP A 38 -4.13 -19.41 -0.38
C ASP A 38 -4.97 -19.71 0.88
N VAL A 39 -5.54 -18.66 1.44
CA VAL A 39 -6.38 -18.73 2.65
C VAL A 39 -7.72 -18.01 2.48
N ALA A 40 -8.06 -17.63 1.25
CA ALA A 40 -9.23 -16.78 0.93
C ALA A 40 -10.58 -17.36 1.41
N ALA A 41 -10.72 -18.67 1.44
CA ALA A 41 -11.96 -19.33 1.84
C ALA A 41 -11.91 -19.94 3.26
N GLN A 42 -10.84 -19.67 4.03
CA GLN A 42 -10.65 -20.27 5.34
C GLN A 42 -11.27 -19.41 6.45
N PRO A 43 -11.85 -20.02 7.50
CA PRO A 43 -12.22 -19.32 8.71
C PRO A 43 -11.03 -18.63 9.37
N HIS A 44 -11.24 -17.46 10.00
CA HIS A 44 -10.17 -16.66 10.60
C HIS A 44 -9.30 -17.46 11.59
N ALA A 45 -9.90 -18.34 12.40
CA ALA A 45 -9.15 -19.19 13.33
C ALA A 45 -8.18 -20.14 12.60
N GLN A 46 -8.59 -20.72 11.47
CA GLN A 46 -7.73 -21.59 10.68
C GLN A 46 -6.60 -20.79 9.99
N ILE A 47 -6.88 -19.57 9.54
CA ILE A 47 -5.86 -18.68 9.00
C ILE A 47 -4.79 -18.40 10.07
N ALA A 48 -5.22 -18.03 11.28
CA ALA A 48 -4.32 -17.76 12.40
C ALA A 48 -3.46 -18.99 12.75
N GLU A 49 -4.04 -20.17 12.83
CA GLU A 49 -3.31 -21.42 13.07
C GLU A 49 -2.31 -21.73 11.95
N ARG A 50 -2.70 -21.51 10.72
CA ARG A 50 -1.82 -21.74 9.57
C ARG A 50 -0.60 -20.79 9.60
N ILE A 51 -0.81 -19.53 10.00
CA ILE A 51 0.28 -18.56 10.17
C ILE A 51 1.21 -19.02 11.31
N ARG A 52 0.66 -19.41 12.48
CA ARG A 52 1.46 -19.92 13.60
C ARG A 52 2.30 -21.14 13.22
N ALA A 53 1.72 -22.05 12.45
CA ALA A 53 2.43 -23.26 12.00
C ALA A 53 3.64 -22.97 11.12
N GLN A 54 3.71 -21.77 10.52
CA GLN A 54 4.88 -21.33 9.75
C GLN A 54 5.94 -20.64 10.61
N ALA A 55 5.73 -20.50 11.92
CA ALA A 55 6.67 -19.85 12.86
C ALA A 55 7.10 -18.44 12.38
N ILE A 56 6.16 -17.66 11.88
CA ILE A 56 6.40 -16.30 11.37
C ILE A 56 6.91 -15.41 12.51
N GLU A 57 8.07 -14.79 12.33
CA GLU A 57 8.64 -13.85 13.31
C GLU A 57 8.00 -12.47 13.23
N VAL A 58 7.75 -11.98 12.02
CA VAL A 58 7.14 -10.67 11.78
C VAL A 58 6.03 -10.80 10.74
N LEU A 59 4.82 -10.50 11.13
CA LEU A 59 3.64 -10.51 10.26
C LEU A 59 3.29 -9.09 9.84
N PHE A 60 3.23 -8.86 8.53
CA PHE A 60 2.79 -7.58 7.97
C PHE A 60 1.31 -7.64 7.57
N ASP A 61 0.51 -6.77 8.15
CA ASP A 61 -0.85 -6.49 7.69
C ASP A 61 -0.81 -5.42 6.60
N LEU A 62 -1.13 -5.82 5.38
CA LEU A 62 -1.15 -4.92 4.22
C LEU A 62 -2.53 -4.26 3.99
N ARG A 63 -3.53 -4.55 4.82
CA ARG A 63 -4.90 -4.07 4.65
C ARG A 63 -5.36 -3.15 5.77
N GLY A 64 -4.97 -3.43 7.00
CA GLY A 64 -5.50 -2.75 8.18
C GLY A 64 -7.03 -2.76 8.21
N TRP A 65 -7.65 -1.64 8.52
CA TRP A 65 -9.10 -1.46 8.46
C TRP A 65 -9.66 -1.26 7.05
N GLY A 66 -8.83 -1.41 6.01
CA GLY A 66 -9.27 -1.34 4.62
C GLY A 66 -10.15 -2.51 4.20
N GLY A 67 -10.87 -2.35 3.09
CA GLY A 67 -11.74 -3.40 2.55
C GLY A 67 -10.99 -4.71 2.28
N GLY A 68 -11.53 -5.82 2.80
CA GLY A 68 -10.92 -7.16 2.72
C GLY A 68 -9.79 -7.39 3.73
N GLY A 69 -9.62 -6.52 4.73
CA GLY A 69 -8.80 -6.77 5.90
C GLY A 69 -9.41 -7.86 6.79
N VAL A 70 -8.58 -8.52 7.59
CA VAL A 70 -8.97 -9.59 8.53
C VAL A 70 -8.42 -9.31 9.93
N PRO A 71 -8.84 -8.21 10.57
CA PRO A 71 -8.33 -7.81 11.89
C PRO A 71 -8.56 -8.91 12.95
N GLU A 72 -9.58 -9.76 12.77
CA GLU A 72 -9.84 -10.88 13.65
C GLU A 72 -8.71 -11.92 13.67
N VAL A 73 -8.04 -12.15 12.54
CA VAL A 73 -6.86 -13.02 12.45
C VAL A 73 -5.72 -12.43 13.27
N LEU A 74 -5.48 -11.12 13.12
CA LEU A 74 -4.41 -10.40 13.83
C LEU A 74 -4.69 -10.31 15.34
N ALA A 75 -5.96 -10.18 15.74
CA ALA A 75 -6.37 -10.19 17.14
C ALA A 75 -6.02 -11.51 17.85
N MET A 76 -5.94 -12.62 17.12
CA MET A 76 -5.49 -13.91 17.64
C MET A 76 -3.98 -14.00 17.83
N ARG A 77 -3.23 -12.96 17.51
CA ARG A 77 -1.76 -12.87 17.67
C ARG A 77 -1.05 -14.10 17.07
N PRO A 78 -1.17 -14.38 15.75
CA PRO A 78 -0.52 -15.52 15.14
C PRO A 78 0.99 -15.40 14.99
N ALA A 79 1.55 -14.20 15.16
CA ALA A 79 2.98 -13.92 15.15
C ALA A 79 3.38 -13.05 16.34
N PRO A 80 4.63 -13.13 16.83
CA PRO A 80 5.11 -12.36 17.97
C PRO A 80 5.18 -10.86 17.69
N VAL A 81 5.47 -10.46 16.46
CA VAL A 81 5.50 -9.05 16.01
C VAL A 81 4.52 -8.86 14.87
N GLN A 82 3.62 -7.90 15.00
CA GLN A 82 2.62 -7.56 13.98
C GLN A 82 2.72 -6.09 13.58
N VAL A 83 2.79 -5.86 12.27
CA VAL A 83 3.11 -4.56 11.68
C VAL A 83 2.02 -4.14 10.71
N ASN A 84 1.40 -2.99 10.93
CA ASN A 84 0.53 -2.38 9.93
C ASN A 84 1.36 -1.65 8.87
N TRP A 85 1.09 -1.92 7.60
CA TRP A 85 1.81 -1.28 6.50
C TRP A 85 0.96 -1.18 5.24
N LEU A 86 0.98 -0.01 4.64
CA LEU A 86 0.64 0.37 3.28
C LEU A 86 -0.81 0.81 3.06
N ALA A 87 -1.83 -0.04 3.19
CA ALA A 87 -3.16 0.29 2.69
C ALA A 87 -4.00 1.16 3.64
N TYR A 88 -3.77 1.08 4.93
CA TYR A 88 -4.46 1.89 5.93
C TYR A 88 -3.48 2.90 6.56
N PRO A 89 -3.64 4.21 6.29
CA PRO A 89 -2.63 5.22 6.64
C PRO A 89 -2.74 5.76 8.07
N GLY A 90 -3.72 5.33 8.85
CA GLY A 90 -3.95 5.77 10.23
C GLY A 90 -3.49 4.77 11.28
N THR A 91 -3.57 5.18 12.55
CA THR A 91 -3.45 4.25 13.66
C THR A 91 -4.57 3.22 13.62
N SER A 92 -4.27 1.98 13.94
CA SER A 92 -5.28 0.93 14.04
C SER A 92 -6.07 1.04 15.35
N GLY A 93 -5.49 1.63 16.40
CA GLY A 93 -6.05 1.60 17.75
C GLY A 93 -6.10 0.21 18.37
N ALA A 94 -5.46 -0.78 17.72
CA ALA A 94 -5.57 -2.19 18.07
C ALA A 94 -4.38 -2.62 18.94
N PRO A 95 -4.60 -3.17 20.15
CA PRO A 95 -3.53 -3.55 21.07
C PRO A 95 -2.70 -4.74 20.58
N TRP A 96 -3.12 -5.38 19.50
CA TRP A 96 -2.40 -6.49 18.89
C TRP A 96 -1.52 -6.09 17.70
N ILE A 97 -1.48 -4.84 17.32
CA ILE A 97 -0.54 -4.30 16.32
C ILE A 97 0.58 -3.56 17.06
N ASP A 98 1.80 -4.02 16.86
CA ASP A 98 2.97 -3.50 17.59
C ASP A 98 3.57 -2.27 16.90
N TYR A 99 3.60 -2.28 15.57
CA TYR A 99 4.24 -1.23 14.77
C TYR A 99 3.39 -0.78 13.60
N VAL A 100 3.56 0.50 13.23
CA VAL A 100 3.17 1.03 11.92
C VAL A 100 4.43 1.43 11.16
N LEU A 101 4.53 0.99 9.89
CA LEU A 101 5.60 1.40 8.99
C LEU A 101 5.24 2.70 8.29
N ALA A 102 6.08 3.72 8.47
CA ALA A 102 5.89 5.05 7.90
C ALA A 102 7.23 5.65 7.44
N ASP A 103 7.22 6.85 6.97
CA ASP A 103 8.39 7.71 6.82
C ASP A 103 8.16 9.04 7.53
N ARG A 104 9.23 9.85 7.66
CA ARG A 104 9.16 11.10 8.39
C ARG A 104 8.36 12.21 7.71
N PHE A 105 8.00 12.03 6.44
CA PHE A 105 7.16 12.97 5.72
C PHE A 105 5.68 12.72 6.00
N VAL A 106 5.24 11.46 5.95
CA VAL A 106 3.82 11.11 6.19
C VAL A 106 3.47 11.05 7.67
N VAL A 107 4.41 10.65 8.53
CA VAL A 107 4.28 10.68 9.99
C VAL A 107 5.50 11.38 10.60
N PRO A 108 5.50 12.71 10.69
CA PRO A 108 6.53 13.45 11.40
C PRO A 108 6.64 13.00 12.87
N GLN A 109 7.81 13.21 13.49
CA GLN A 109 8.05 12.84 14.89
C GLN A 109 6.98 13.43 15.83
N SER A 110 6.50 14.63 15.55
CA SER A 110 5.47 15.31 16.33
C SER A 110 4.10 14.63 16.31
N MET A 111 3.85 13.76 15.33
CA MET A 111 2.59 13.00 15.18
C MET A 111 2.70 11.57 15.71
N ALA A 112 3.88 11.15 16.18
CA ALA A 112 4.06 9.77 16.64
C ALA A 112 3.15 9.41 17.82
N SER A 113 2.83 10.36 18.66
CA SER A 113 1.93 10.19 19.82
C SER A 113 0.45 10.00 19.43
N ASP A 114 0.08 10.27 18.17
CA ASP A 114 -1.28 10.07 17.66
C ASP A 114 -1.54 8.61 17.27
N PHE A 115 -0.50 7.79 17.28
CA PHE A 115 -0.56 6.37 16.96
C PHE A 115 -0.51 5.52 18.23
N SER A 116 -1.34 4.50 18.30
CA SER A 116 -1.29 3.50 19.39
C SER A 116 -0.11 2.54 19.21
N GLU A 117 0.31 2.35 17.97
CA GLU A 117 1.47 1.54 17.59
C GLU A 117 2.77 2.35 17.70
N SER A 118 3.89 1.66 17.88
CA SER A 118 5.20 2.28 17.71
C SER A 118 5.46 2.58 16.23
N VAL A 119 5.85 3.82 15.92
CA VAL A 119 6.16 4.18 14.53
C VAL A 119 7.57 3.71 14.17
N ALA A 120 7.67 2.86 13.15
CA ALA A 120 8.94 2.44 12.55
C ALA A 120 9.18 3.25 11.28
N TRP A 121 10.11 4.21 11.35
CA TRP A 121 10.40 5.09 10.22
C TRP A 121 11.36 4.46 9.22
N LEU A 122 10.92 4.34 7.99
CA LEU A 122 11.80 4.04 6.86
C LEU A 122 12.66 5.27 6.50
N PRO A 123 13.88 5.06 6.01
CA PRO A 123 14.82 6.17 5.77
C PRO A 123 14.43 7.06 4.57
N ARG A 124 13.54 6.59 3.72
CA ARG A 124 13.05 7.31 2.53
C ARG A 124 11.54 7.29 2.51
N CYS A 125 10.92 6.73 1.48
CA CYS A 125 9.49 6.63 1.32
C CYS A 125 8.96 5.33 1.92
N PHE A 126 7.86 5.38 2.67
CA PHE A 126 7.21 4.19 3.21
C PHE A 126 6.56 3.33 2.12
N GLN A 127 6.19 3.97 1.01
CA GLN A 127 5.54 3.30 -0.11
C GLN A 127 6.58 2.72 -1.08
N PRO A 128 6.58 1.39 -1.33
CA PRO A 128 7.50 0.79 -2.27
C PRO A 128 7.15 1.20 -3.70
N THR A 129 8.16 1.51 -4.48
CA THR A 129 8.03 1.81 -5.91
C THR A 129 8.98 0.92 -6.69
N ASP A 130 8.50 0.34 -7.78
CA ASP A 130 9.33 -0.42 -8.70
C ASP A 130 10.22 0.54 -9.51
N THR A 131 11.48 0.66 -9.07
CA THR A 131 12.48 1.52 -9.71
C THR A 131 13.09 0.90 -10.97
N ALA A 132 12.87 -0.39 -11.21
CA ALA A 132 13.33 -1.10 -12.42
C ALA A 132 12.27 -1.07 -13.54
N ARG A 133 11.10 -0.52 -13.28
CA ARG A 133 10.04 -0.41 -14.28
C ARG A 133 10.49 0.45 -15.45
N VAL A 134 10.43 -0.12 -16.65
CA VAL A 134 10.67 0.64 -17.88
C VAL A 134 9.50 1.60 -18.09
N VAL A 135 9.80 2.90 -18.09
CA VAL A 135 8.84 3.94 -18.43
C VAL A 135 9.08 4.30 -19.89
N PRO A 136 8.09 4.10 -20.78
CA PRO A 136 8.22 4.48 -22.18
C PRO A 136 8.37 6.00 -22.30
N PRO A 137 8.95 6.51 -23.41
CA PRO A 137 8.99 7.94 -23.66
C PRO A 137 7.60 8.57 -23.56
N ALA A 138 7.51 9.74 -22.94
CA ALA A 138 6.24 10.45 -22.85
C ALA A 138 5.75 10.83 -24.26
N PRO A 139 4.49 10.61 -24.61
CA PRO A 139 3.92 11.11 -25.87
C PRO A 139 3.91 12.65 -25.86
N SER A 140 3.86 13.26 -27.02
CA SER A 140 3.71 14.71 -27.11
C SER A 140 2.34 15.17 -26.57
N ARG A 141 2.25 16.40 -26.11
CA ARG A 141 1.00 16.99 -25.65
C ARG A 141 -0.07 16.95 -26.75
N THR A 142 0.33 17.30 -27.99
CA THR A 142 -0.53 17.25 -29.15
C THR A 142 -1.06 15.85 -29.44
N ALA A 143 -0.20 14.83 -29.33
CA ALA A 143 -0.62 13.43 -29.50
C ALA A 143 -1.63 12.97 -28.42
N CYS A 144 -1.63 13.64 -27.28
CA CYS A 144 -2.60 13.41 -26.18
C CYS A 144 -3.84 14.33 -26.27
N GLY A 145 -3.95 15.17 -27.29
CA GLY A 145 -5.04 16.15 -27.41
C GLY A 145 -4.99 17.24 -26.33
N LEU A 146 -3.82 17.48 -25.76
CA LEU A 146 -3.62 18.52 -24.75
C LEU A 146 -3.16 19.83 -25.38
N PRO A 147 -3.53 21.01 -24.82
CA PRO A 147 -3.06 22.28 -25.30
C PRO A 147 -1.52 22.37 -25.21
N GLU A 148 -0.90 23.01 -26.19
CA GLU A 148 0.52 23.32 -26.13
C GLU A 148 0.82 24.25 -24.92
N ARG A 149 2.00 24.10 -24.36
CA ARG A 149 2.44 24.95 -23.25
C ARG A 149 3.05 26.22 -23.80
N GLY A 150 2.44 27.36 -23.52
CA GLY A 150 3.01 28.66 -23.86
C GLY A 150 4.08 29.09 -22.87
N ASP A 151 5.01 29.95 -23.33
CA ASP A 151 6.05 30.55 -22.49
C ASP A 151 5.46 31.51 -21.43
N ASP A 152 4.24 31.96 -21.66
CA ASP A 152 3.44 32.82 -20.76
C ASP A 152 2.71 32.03 -19.65
N GLY A 153 2.98 30.72 -19.53
CA GLY A 153 2.34 29.83 -18.56
C GLY A 153 0.97 29.30 -18.98
N ARG A 154 0.45 29.71 -20.14
CA ARG A 154 -0.81 29.15 -20.67
C ARG A 154 -0.68 27.68 -21.02
N GLY A 155 -1.80 26.98 -21.08
CA GLY A 155 -1.84 25.55 -21.39
C GLY A 155 -1.49 24.66 -20.21
N ILE A 156 -1.61 25.13 -18.97
CA ILE A 156 -1.52 24.26 -17.78
C ILE A 156 -2.71 23.28 -17.83
N VAL A 157 -2.39 22.01 -17.60
CA VAL A 157 -3.39 20.95 -17.54
C VAL A 157 -3.39 20.34 -16.13
N PHE A 158 -4.50 20.51 -15.44
CA PHE A 158 -4.75 19.83 -14.17
C PHE A 158 -5.42 18.48 -14.45
N CYS A 159 -4.93 17.43 -13.82
CA CYS A 159 -5.51 16.10 -13.95
C CYS A 159 -5.82 15.50 -12.58
N CYS A 160 -6.84 14.66 -12.53
CA CYS A 160 -7.22 13.90 -11.36
C CYS A 160 -7.53 12.47 -11.79
N PHE A 161 -6.64 11.54 -11.44
CA PHE A 161 -6.80 10.10 -11.69
C PHE A 161 -7.40 9.36 -10.49
N ASN A 162 -7.94 10.07 -9.51
CA ASN A 162 -8.65 9.46 -8.41
C ASN A 162 -9.98 8.84 -8.88
N ASN A 163 -10.45 7.87 -8.11
CA ASN A 163 -11.74 7.26 -8.38
C ASN A 163 -12.86 8.32 -8.29
N SER A 164 -13.79 8.28 -9.25
CA SER A 164 -14.86 9.29 -9.41
C SER A 164 -15.76 9.45 -8.18
N TYR A 165 -15.94 8.40 -7.36
CA TYR A 165 -16.75 8.53 -6.13
C TYR A 165 -16.14 9.48 -5.09
N LYS A 166 -14.88 9.84 -5.21
CA LYS A 166 -14.20 10.83 -4.35
C LYS A 166 -14.51 12.27 -4.76
N LEU A 167 -15.04 12.47 -5.96
CA LEU A 167 -15.43 13.78 -6.45
C LEU A 167 -16.77 14.17 -5.81
N ASN A 168 -16.78 15.28 -5.10
CA ASN A 168 -17.98 15.84 -4.47
C ASN A 168 -18.07 17.34 -4.78
N PRO A 169 -19.24 17.99 -4.54
CA PRO A 169 -19.41 19.40 -4.87
C PRO A 169 -18.36 20.31 -4.27
N ARG A 170 -17.92 20.05 -3.03
CA ARG A 170 -16.91 20.86 -2.34
C ARG A 170 -15.53 20.75 -2.99
N SER A 171 -15.11 19.53 -3.36
CA SER A 171 -13.83 19.32 -4.05
C SER A 171 -13.84 19.92 -5.45
N MET A 172 -14.97 19.78 -6.17
CA MET A 172 -15.13 20.38 -7.50
C MET A 172 -15.12 21.90 -7.46
N THR A 173 -15.84 22.51 -6.51
CA THR A 173 -15.83 23.98 -6.34
C THR A 173 -14.41 24.51 -6.13
N ARG A 174 -13.61 23.83 -5.30
CA ARG A 174 -12.20 24.21 -5.07
C ARG A 174 -11.35 24.06 -6.32
N ALA A 175 -11.48 22.94 -7.05
CA ALA A 175 -10.75 22.72 -8.29
C ALA A 175 -11.10 23.79 -9.35
N LEU A 176 -12.40 24.13 -9.50
CA LEU A 176 -12.86 25.18 -10.41
C LEU A 176 -12.39 26.58 -9.98
N ALA A 177 -12.26 26.84 -8.69
CA ALA A 177 -11.70 28.10 -8.21
C ALA A 177 -10.23 28.24 -8.63
N VAL A 178 -9.40 27.18 -8.45
CA VAL A 178 -8.01 27.16 -8.92
C VAL A 178 -7.94 27.40 -10.43
N LEU A 179 -8.79 26.74 -11.22
CA LEU A 179 -8.82 26.91 -12.69
C LEU A 179 -9.18 28.33 -13.16
N ARG A 180 -9.82 29.13 -12.32
CA ARG A 180 -10.15 30.54 -12.66
C ARG A 180 -9.00 31.51 -12.40
N GLU A 181 -8.07 31.10 -11.55
CA GLU A 181 -6.91 31.91 -11.15
C GLU A 181 -5.68 31.65 -12.05
N VAL A 182 -5.74 30.63 -12.92
CA VAL A 182 -4.67 30.19 -13.80
C VAL A 182 -5.11 30.30 -15.26
#